data_6dc7b665d5c830b28d1d7e4dbcf9ce42
#
_entry.id   6dc7b665d5c830b28d1d7e4dbcf9ce42
#
_cell.length_a   1.000
_cell.length_b   1.000
_cell.length_c   1.000
_cell.angle_alpha   90.00
_cell.angle_beta   90.00
_cell.angle_gamma   90.00
#
_symmetry.space_group_name_H-M   'P 1'
#
loop_
_entity.id
_entity.type
_entity.pdbx_description
1 polymer ?
#
loop_
_entity_poly.entity_id
_entity_poly.type
_entity_poly.pdbx_seq_one_letter_code
_entity_poly.pdbx_strand_id
1 'polypeptide(L)'
;ALKAEVGAGRGSEHAGAYLDISHRGPEAIKKKLPSMYHQFMELAGVDITKDKMEVGPTAHYVMGGILVNAETQESTVPGLYACGEAASGLHGANRLGGNSLSDLITFGKRAGEFASKRSKDLAQPSIDDAQVQQALKEMIQPLSKEGGENPGVIYDEMREMMQNKVGIIRTKDELEEALVELSDFKKRALASFPGTSRRYNSGWHQALDLINMADVSVACTLAALTREESRGGHTREDMPVPEDEYWGKTLNIIWMEEGEVKIRQEPLEEMRDDLKDAIKEVKDMIAERAEKQAGDSK
;
A
#
# COMPACT_ATOMS: atom_id res chain seq x y z
N ALA A 1 -3.88 -14.58 -12.06
CA ALA A 1 -3.31 -15.41 -13.16
C ALA A 1 -1.79 -15.59 -12.98
N LEU A 2 -0.92 -14.53 -13.09
CA LEU A 2 0.56 -14.67 -13.06
C LEU A 2 1.06 -15.41 -11.80
N LYS A 3 0.64 -15.00 -10.59
CA LYS A 3 1.07 -15.66 -9.35
C LYS A 3 0.66 -17.15 -9.31
N ALA A 4 -0.51 -17.50 -9.85
CA ALA A 4 -0.96 -18.89 -9.93
C ALA A 4 -0.08 -19.72 -10.90
N GLU A 5 0.33 -19.16 -12.04
CA GLU A 5 1.23 -19.80 -12.97
C GLU A 5 2.64 -20.00 -12.39
N VAL A 6 3.15 -18.99 -11.68
CA VAL A 6 4.43 -19.06 -10.96
C VAL A 6 4.37 -20.13 -9.86
N GLY A 7 3.32 -20.12 -9.04
CA GLY A 7 3.14 -21.13 -7.99
C GLY A 7 2.97 -22.57 -8.51
N ALA A 8 2.45 -22.73 -9.74
CA ALA A 8 2.37 -24.02 -10.43
C ALA A 8 3.68 -24.42 -11.15
N GLY A 9 4.78 -23.69 -10.95
CA GLY A 9 6.09 -23.98 -11.56
C GLY A 9 6.22 -23.62 -13.04
N ARG A 10 5.28 -22.83 -13.59
CA ARG A 10 5.29 -22.35 -14.98
C ARG A 10 5.77 -20.89 -15.11
N GLY A 11 6.33 -20.35 -14.05
CA GLY A 11 6.91 -19.02 -14.05
C GLY A 11 8.26 -18.94 -14.77
N SER A 12 8.75 -17.71 -14.90
CA SER A 12 10.12 -17.44 -15.37
C SER A 12 11.15 -17.71 -14.27
N GLU A 13 12.44 -17.59 -14.61
CA GLU A 13 13.56 -17.87 -13.71
C GLU A 13 13.52 -17.01 -12.42
N HIS A 14 13.00 -15.76 -12.49
CA HIS A 14 12.89 -14.86 -11.37
C HIS A 14 11.45 -14.74 -10.81
N ALA A 15 10.68 -15.83 -10.89
CA ALA A 15 9.30 -15.91 -10.40
C ALA A 15 8.33 -14.91 -11.06
N GLY A 16 8.56 -14.57 -12.31
CA GLY A 16 7.71 -13.74 -13.14
C GLY A 16 7.08 -14.52 -14.31
N ALA A 17 6.76 -13.80 -15.37
CA ALA A 17 6.32 -14.34 -16.65
C ALA A 17 6.89 -13.51 -17.80
N TYR A 18 6.84 -14.05 -19.02
CA TYR A 18 7.32 -13.34 -20.19
C TYR A 18 6.17 -12.58 -20.89
N LEU A 19 6.37 -11.28 -21.08
CA LEU A 19 5.50 -10.42 -21.87
C LEU A 19 6.16 -10.13 -23.22
N ASP A 20 5.52 -10.52 -24.31
CA ASP A 20 6.00 -10.28 -25.66
C ASP A 20 5.05 -9.34 -26.42
N ILE A 21 5.57 -8.22 -26.85
CA ILE A 21 4.87 -7.20 -27.66
C ILE A 21 5.51 -7.00 -29.03
N SER A 22 6.53 -7.80 -29.41
CA SER A 22 7.29 -7.68 -30.66
C SER A 22 6.39 -7.74 -31.90
N HIS A 23 5.26 -8.45 -31.81
CA HIS A 23 4.25 -8.53 -32.87
C HIS A 23 3.65 -7.17 -33.27
N ARG A 24 3.80 -6.11 -32.46
CA ARG A 24 3.30 -4.75 -32.76
C ARG A 24 4.21 -3.97 -33.70
N GLY A 25 5.42 -4.46 -33.94
CA GLY A 25 6.44 -3.83 -34.77
C GLY A 25 7.20 -2.69 -34.07
N PRO A 26 8.49 -2.49 -34.45
CA PRO A 26 9.41 -1.59 -33.75
C PRO A 26 8.96 -0.13 -33.70
N GLU A 27 8.42 0.40 -34.83
CA GLU A 27 7.99 1.80 -34.89
C GLU A 27 6.80 2.08 -33.97
N ALA A 28 5.82 1.17 -33.95
CA ALA A 28 4.64 1.32 -33.11
C ALA A 28 5.03 1.26 -31.62
N ILE A 29 5.93 0.35 -31.23
CA ILE A 29 6.42 0.20 -29.86
C ILE A 29 7.18 1.46 -29.44
N LYS A 30 8.17 1.91 -30.19
CA LYS A 30 8.96 3.12 -29.89
C LYS A 30 8.12 4.38 -29.82
N LYS A 31 7.08 4.49 -30.66
CA LYS A 31 6.14 5.62 -30.65
C LYS A 31 5.20 5.60 -29.43
N LYS A 32 4.68 4.43 -29.07
CA LYS A 32 3.67 4.29 -27.99
C LYS A 32 4.29 4.14 -26.59
N LEU A 33 5.46 3.54 -26.51
CA LEU A 33 6.13 3.17 -25.26
C LEU A 33 7.61 3.63 -25.23
N PRO A 34 7.92 4.90 -25.54
CA PRO A 34 9.31 5.36 -25.66
C PRO A 34 10.09 5.18 -24.33
N SER A 35 9.48 5.53 -23.21
CA SER A 35 10.11 5.40 -21.89
C SER A 35 10.40 3.94 -21.52
N MET A 36 9.46 3.04 -21.79
CA MET A 36 9.66 1.61 -21.53
C MET A 36 10.76 1.05 -22.41
N TYR A 37 10.80 1.41 -23.69
CA TYR A 37 11.87 0.99 -24.58
C TYR A 37 13.25 1.39 -24.03
N HIS A 38 13.43 2.65 -23.64
CA HIS A 38 14.69 3.13 -23.05
C HIS A 38 15.04 2.43 -21.74
N GLN A 39 14.07 2.29 -20.83
CA GLN A 39 14.32 1.62 -19.55
C GLN A 39 14.77 0.18 -19.72
N PHE A 40 14.10 -0.61 -20.54
CA PHE A 40 14.49 -2.00 -20.77
C PHE A 40 15.86 -2.12 -21.48
N MET A 41 16.13 -1.24 -22.46
CA MET A 41 17.43 -1.21 -23.12
C MET A 41 18.57 -0.82 -22.18
N GLU A 42 18.40 0.22 -21.38
CA GLU A 42 19.49 0.78 -20.55
C GLU A 42 19.70 0.00 -19.27
N LEU A 43 18.63 -0.51 -18.63
CA LEU A 43 18.70 -1.16 -17.33
C LEU A 43 18.83 -2.69 -17.42
N ALA A 44 18.24 -3.31 -18.44
CA ALA A 44 18.20 -4.76 -18.60
C ALA A 44 18.89 -5.26 -19.88
N GLY A 45 19.28 -4.39 -20.80
CA GLY A 45 19.85 -4.79 -22.08
C GLY A 45 18.85 -5.49 -23.02
N VAL A 46 17.54 -5.33 -22.78
CA VAL A 46 16.46 -6.01 -23.51
C VAL A 46 15.85 -5.09 -24.56
N ASP A 47 15.90 -5.47 -25.85
CA ASP A 47 15.21 -4.79 -26.92
C ASP A 47 13.75 -5.28 -27.04
N ILE A 48 12.83 -4.62 -26.37
CA ILE A 48 11.40 -5.00 -26.34
C ILE A 48 10.70 -4.97 -27.71
N THR A 49 11.38 -4.52 -28.75
CA THR A 49 10.88 -4.62 -30.13
C THR A 49 11.17 -5.97 -30.78
N LYS A 50 11.99 -6.79 -30.16
CA LYS A 50 12.45 -8.12 -30.65
C LYS A 50 12.35 -9.19 -29.60
N ASP A 51 12.67 -8.83 -28.34
CA ASP A 51 12.80 -9.75 -27.24
C ASP A 51 11.63 -9.65 -26.28
N LYS A 52 11.31 -10.74 -25.61
CA LYS A 52 10.31 -10.78 -24.54
C LYS A 52 10.86 -10.17 -23.25
N MET A 53 10.02 -9.41 -22.56
CA MET A 53 10.31 -8.84 -21.25
C MET A 53 9.95 -9.84 -20.16
N GLU A 54 10.83 -10.04 -19.18
CA GLU A 54 10.44 -10.71 -17.95
C GLU A 54 9.74 -9.70 -17.03
N VAL A 55 8.54 -10.03 -16.60
CA VAL A 55 7.70 -9.16 -15.77
C VAL A 55 7.08 -9.95 -14.63
N GLY A 56 6.86 -9.29 -13.51
CA GLY A 56 6.19 -9.87 -12.35
C GLY A 56 5.23 -8.88 -11.69
N PRO A 57 4.17 -9.37 -11.04
CA PRO A 57 3.32 -8.51 -10.24
C PRO A 57 4.09 -8.03 -9.01
N THR A 58 4.05 -6.73 -8.76
CA THR A 58 4.63 -6.10 -7.57
C THR A 58 3.60 -5.25 -6.85
N ALA A 59 3.80 -5.01 -5.56
CA ALA A 59 3.02 -4.02 -4.82
C ALA A 59 3.27 -2.64 -5.45
N HIS A 60 2.19 -1.93 -5.77
CA HIS A 60 2.24 -0.62 -6.42
C HIS A 60 1.60 0.47 -5.58
N TYR A 61 0.47 0.18 -4.94
CA TYR A 61 -0.32 1.17 -4.23
C TYR A 61 -1.06 0.54 -3.04
N VAL A 62 -1.03 1.22 -1.89
CA VAL A 62 -1.79 0.84 -0.70
C VAL A 62 -3.08 1.65 -0.64
N MET A 63 -4.25 0.99 -0.63
CA MET A 63 -5.55 1.65 -0.57
C MET A 63 -5.99 2.00 0.86
N GLY A 64 -5.41 1.36 1.86
CA GLY A 64 -5.54 1.72 3.27
C GLY A 64 -4.69 2.94 3.64
N GLY A 65 -4.68 3.32 4.90
CA GLY A 65 -3.89 4.46 5.38
C GLY A 65 -4.44 5.05 6.67
N ILE A 66 -4.02 6.26 6.98
CA ILE A 66 -4.48 7.01 8.14
C ILE A 66 -5.95 7.37 7.98
N LEU A 67 -6.76 7.07 9.01
CA LEU A 67 -8.16 7.48 9.04
C LEU A 67 -8.25 9.01 9.16
N VAL A 68 -8.92 9.63 8.20
CA VAL A 68 -9.09 11.09 8.14
C VAL A 68 -10.55 11.47 7.96
N ASN A 69 -10.90 12.67 8.39
CA ASN A 69 -12.17 13.28 8.06
C ASN A 69 -12.22 13.59 6.56
N ALA A 70 -13.27 13.16 5.87
CA ALA A 70 -13.40 13.28 4.42
C ALA A 70 -13.35 14.73 3.90
N GLU A 71 -13.84 15.72 4.69
CA GLU A 71 -13.85 17.12 4.29
C GLU A 71 -12.55 17.84 4.60
N THR A 72 -11.96 17.60 5.78
CA THR A 72 -10.81 18.37 6.25
C THR A 72 -9.48 17.69 6.01
N GLN A 73 -9.46 16.36 5.82
CA GLN A 73 -8.28 15.51 5.79
C GLN A 73 -7.50 15.49 7.11
N GLU A 74 -8.12 15.96 8.20
CA GLU A 74 -7.55 15.87 9.54
C GLU A 74 -7.76 14.47 10.11
N SER A 75 -6.72 13.91 10.73
CA SER A 75 -6.80 12.62 11.41
C SER A 75 -7.51 12.73 12.76
N THR A 76 -7.61 11.62 13.49
CA THR A 76 -8.09 11.62 14.87
C THR A 76 -7.16 12.36 15.84
N VAL A 77 -5.91 12.64 15.43
CA VAL A 77 -4.95 13.46 16.19
C VAL A 77 -5.09 14.91 15.72
N PRO A 78 -5.54 15.84 16.60
CA PRO A 78 -5.74 17.22 16.21
C PRO A 78 -4.49 17.89 15.67
N GLY A 79 -4.58 18.46 14.46
CA GLY A 79 -3.46 19.12 13.78
C GLY A 79 -2.60 18.18 12.90
N LEU A 80 -2.87 16.87 12.91
CA LEU A 80 -2.25 15.92 12.00
C LEU A 80 -3.17 15.67 10.80
N TYR A 81 -2.69 15.96 9.60
CA TYR A 81 -3.41 15.78 8.34
C TYR A 81 -2.74 14.71 7.50
N ALA A 82 -3.54 13.94 6.74
CA ALA A 82 -3.03 13.01 5.75
C ALA A 82 -3.85 13.11 4.45
N CYS A 83 -3.19 12.92 3.31
CA CYS A 83 -3.80 12.95 2.00
C CYS A 83 -3.02 12.08 1.02
N GLY A 84 -3.62 11.76 -0.13
CA GLY A 84 -3.04 10.84 -1.10
C GLY A 84 -2.94 9.42 -0.55
N GLU A 85 -1.94 8.66 -0.98
CA GLU A 85 -1.76 7.26 -0.58
C GLU A 85 -1.60 7.05 0.94
N ALA A 86 -1.18 8.10 1.69
CA ALA A 86 -1.06 8.02 3.15
C ALA A 86 -2.43 8.04 3.87
N ALA A 87 -3.50 8.51 3.21
CA ALA A 87 -4.85 8.57 3.76
C ALA A 87 -5.69 7.39 3.31
N SER A 88 -6.61 6.94 4.16
CA SER A 88 -7.55 5.86 3.85
C SER A 88 -8.89 6.37 3.30
N GLY A 89 -9.67 5.44 2.74
CA GLY A 89 -11.11 5.62 2.49
C GLY A 89 -11.48 6.01 1.06
N LEU A 90 -10.62 6.68 0.31
CA LEU A 90 -10.99 7.22 -1.01
C LEU A 90 -11.16 6.11 -2.08
N HIS A 91 -10.31 5.10 -2.06
CA HIS A 91 -10.21 4.13 -3.15
C HIS A 91 -10.92 2.80 -2.89
N GLY A 92 -11.55 2.65 -1.74
CA GLY A 92 -12.21 1.39 -1.36
C GLY A 92 -11.26 0.20 -1.43
N ALA A 93 -11.71 -0.87 -2.04
CA ALA A 93 -10.95 -2.13 -2.12
C ALA A 93 -9.88 -2.14 -3.23
N ASN A 94 -9.97 -1.24 -4.21
CA ASN A 94 -8.93 -1.09 -5.25
C ASN A 94 -9.06 0.25 -5.98
N ARG A 95 -7.94 0.92 -6.16
CA ARG A 95 -7.86 2.19 -6.87
C ARG A 95 -8.03 2.00 -8.38
N LEU A 96 -8.86 2.82 -9.01
CA LEU A 96 -8.94 2.89 -10.47
C LEU A 96 -7.67 3.50 -11.06
N GLY A 97 -7.24 2.98 -12.20
CA GLY A 97 -6.05 3.46 -12.91
C GLY A 97 -6.11 4.97 -13.17
N GLY A 98 -5.00 5.68 -12.93
CA GLY A 98 -4.87 7.13 -13.11
C GLY A 98 -5.34 7.97 -11.91
N ASN A 99 -6.19 7.47 -11.02
CA ASN A 99 -6.79 8.27 -9.94
C ASN A 99 -5.83 8.63 -8.79
N SER A 100 -4.65 8.03 -8.73
CA SER A 100 -3.65 8.41 -7.71
C SER A 100 -3.26 9.88 -7.81
N LEU A 101 -2.94 10.36 -9.01
CA LEU A 101 -2.54 11.77 -9.21
C LEU A 101 -3.70 12.74 -8.94
N SER A 102 -4.93 12.38 -9.30
CA SER A 102 -6.12 13.17 -9.01
C SER A 102 -6.36 13.29 -7.49
N ASP A 103 -6.15 12.19 -6.76
CA ASP A 103 -6.19 12.15 -5.31
C ASP A 103 -5.16 13.11 -4.70
N LEU A 104 -3.89 12.98 -5.06
CA LEU A 104 -2.81 13.81 -4.55
C LEU A 104 -3.08 15.31 -4.71
N ILE A 105 -3.57 15.73 -5.88
CA ILE A 105 -3.85 17.15 -6.17
C ILE A 105 -5.07 17.62 -5.39
N THR A 106 -6.16 16.86 -5.40
CA THR A 106 -7.44 17.27 -4.82
C THR A 106 -7.37 17.31 -3.29
N PHE A 107 -6.96 16.20 -2.69
CA PHE A 107 -6.96 16.06 -1.24
C PHE A 107 -5.72 16.70 -0.60
N GLY A 108 -4.60 16.78 -1.31
CA GLY A 108 -3.44 17.56 -0.91
C GLY A 108 -3.75 19.06 -0.78
N LYS A 109 -4.47 19.63 -1.76
CA LYS A 109 -4.97 21.00 -1.68
C LYS A 109 -5.90 21.18 -0.48
N ARG A 110 -6.86 20.28 -0.30
CA ARG A 110 -7.84 20.33 0.79
C ARG A 110 -7.15 20.27 2.17
N ALA A 111 -6.26 19.30 2.38
CA ALA A 111 -5.47 19.19 3.60
C ALA A 111 -4.67 20.48 3.89
N GLY A 112 -4.00 21.04 2.87
CA GLY A 112 -3.23 22.28 3.00
C GLY A 112 -4.10 23.49 3.36
N GLU A 113 -5.30 23.62 2.77
CA GLU A 113 -6.23 24.70 3.07
C GLU A 113 -6.73 24.63 4.54
N PHE A 114 -7.14 23.44 5.00
CA PHE A 114 -7.61 23.28 6.37
C PHE A 114 -6.47 23.39 7.40
N ALA A 115 -5.29 22.83 7.14
CA ALA A 115 -4.13 22.99 8.00
C ALA A 115 -3.71 24.45 8.10
N SER A 116 -3.66 25.19 6.98
CA SER A 116 -3.36 26.62 6.97
C SER A 116 -4.40 27.47 7.71
N LYS A 117 -5.69 27.15 7.56
CA LYS A 117 -6.77 27.82 8.30
C LYS A 117 -6.63 27.60 9.80
N ARG A 118 -6.46 26.34 10.21
CA ARG A 118 -6.25 25.98 11.62
C ARG A 118 -5.03 26.70 12.21
N SER A 119 -3.90 26.73 11.49
CA SER A 119 -2.67 27.35 12.01
C SER A 119 -2.80 28.86 12.29
N LYS A 120 -3.73 29.56 11.62
CA LYS A 120 -3.99 31.00 11.87
C LYS A 120 -4.73 31.23 13.19
N ASP A 121 -5.53 30.26 13.60
CA ASP A 121 -6.37 30.37 14.81
C ASP A 121 -5.65 29.84 16.06
N LEU A 122 -4.47 29.22 15.88
CA LEU A 122 -3.67 28.69 16.98
C LEU A 122 -2.66 29.71 17.50
N ALA A 123 -2.53 29.79 18.82
CA ALA A 123 -1.40 30.46 19.44
C ALA A 123 -0.11 29.72 19.08
N GLN A 124 1.01 30.44 19.04
CA GLN A 124 2.31 29.83 18.79
C GLN A 124 2.58 28.75 19.85
N PRO A 125 2.83 27.50 19.43
CA PRO A 125 3.06 26.41 20.40
C PRO A 125 4.35 26.64 21.17
N SER A 126 4.34 26.26 22.44
CA SER A 126 5.56 26.15 23.23
C SER A 126 6.28 24.85 22.87
N ILE A 127 7.59 24.92 22.74
CA ILE A 127 8.43 23.74 22.53
C ILE A 127 8.77 23.18 23.91
N ASP A 128 8.51 21.90 24.09
CA ASP A 128 8.95 21.15 25.27
C ASP A 128 10.34 20.56 25.02
N ASP A 129 11.36 21.14 25.64
CA ASP A 129 12.75 20.68 25.52
C ASP A 129 12.93 19.22 25.95
N ALA A 130 12.16 18.72 26.89
CA ALA A 130 12.23 17.32 27.31
C ALA A 130 11.76 16.38 26.20
N GLN A 131 10.68 16.73 25.49
CA GLN A 131 10.23 15.97 24.34
C GLN A 131 11.25 15.98 23.20
N VAL A 132 11.87 17.14 22.92
CA VAL A 132 12.95 17.25 21.93
C VAL A 132 14.13 16.35 22.27
N GLN A 133 14.59 16.36 23.53
CA GLN A 133 15.70 15.52 23.98
C GLN A 133 15.36 14.03 23.91
N GLN A 134 14.14 13.66 24.24
CA GLN A 134 13.68 12.26 24.15
C GLN A 134 13.66 11.79 22.67
N ALA A 135 13.08 12.58 21.75
CA ALA A 135 13.07 12.27 20.34
C ALA A 135 14.50 12.16 19.76
N LEU A 136 15.39 13.05 20.17
CA LEU A 136 16.79 13.01 19.75
C LEU A 136 17.49 11.73 20.25
N LYS A 137 17.24 11.34 21.49
CA LYS A 137 17.77 10.11 22.07
C LYS A 137 17.30 8.87 21.30
N GLU A 138 16.04 8.80 20.94
CA GLU A 138 15.46 7.69 20.15
C GLU A 138 16.10 7.64 18.76
N MET A 139 16.22 8.76 18.09
CA MET A 139 16.86 8.84 16.76
C MET A 139 18.33 8.41 16.77
N ILE A 140 19.09 8.73 17.81
CA ILE A 140 20.53 8.40 17.89
C ILE A 140 20.77 7.02 18.47
N GLN A 141 19.81 6.45 19.17
CA GLN A 141 19.92 5.17 19.86
C GLN A 141 20.53 4.05 18.99
N PRO A 142 20.16 3.84 17.72
CA PRO A 142 20.79 2.83 16.88
C PRO A 142 22.30 2.98 16.71
N LEU A 143 22.80 4.22 16.69
CA LEU A 143 24.23 4.53 16.55
C LEU A 143 25.04 4.37 17.84
N SER A 144 24.36 4.26 18.99
CA SER A 144 24.99 4.18 20.32
C SER A 144 25.25 2.76 20.78
N LYS A 145 24.95 1.77 19.98
CA LYS A 145 25.16 0.35 20.29
C LYS A 145 26.58 -0.08 19.94
N GLU A 146 27.06 -1.11 20.62
CA GLU A 146 28.41 -1.70 20.36
C GLU A 146 28.36 -2.90 19.38
N GLY A 147 27.20 -3.19 18.82
CA GLY A 147 27.00 -4.28 17.87
C GLY A 147 25.51 -4.58 17.70
N GLY A 148 25.23 -5.49 16.82
CA GLY A 148 23.87 -5.91 16.46
C GLY A 148 23.79 -6.35 15.02
N GLU A 149 22.61 -6.77 14.61
CA GLU A 149 22.33 -7.21 13.26
C GLU A 149 22.31 -6.02 12.30
N ASN A 150 22.74 -6.23 11.07
CA ASN A 150 22.69 -5.21 10.02
C ASN A 150 21.22 -4.94 9.64
N PRO A 151 20.73 -3.69 9.71
CA PRO A 151 19.34 -3.38 9.36
C PRO A 151 18.99 -3.74 7.91
N GLY A 152 19.97 -3.77 6.99
CA GLY A 152 19.74 -4.22 5.61
C GLY A 152 19.33 -5.67 5.51
N VAL A 153 19.92 -6.55 6.32
CA VAL A 153 19.56 -7.98 6.36
C VAL A 153 18.13 -8.14 6.86
N ILE A 154 17.78 -7.48 7.96
CA ILE A 154 16.42 -7.52 8.53
C ILE A 154 15.39 -7.00 7.51
N TYR A 155 15.75 -5.93 6.79
CA TYR A 155 14.89 -5.33 5.77
C TYR A 155 14.59 -6.31 4.63
N ASP A 156 15.61 -6.99 4.12
CA ASP A 156 15.45 -7.93 3.01
C ASP A 156 14.64 -9.16 3.43
N GLU A 157 14.92 -9.72 4.60
CA GLU A 157 14.15 -10.85 5.15
C GLU A 157 12.68 -10.49 5.42
N MET A 158 12.42 -9.30 5.98
CA MET A 158 11.07 -8.84 6.22
C MET A 158 10.29 -8.63 4.90
N ARG A 159 10.94 -8.09 3.87
CA ARG A 159 10.34 -7.95 2.53
C ARG A 159 9.99 -9.29 1.92
N GLU A 160 10.88 -10.27 2.04
CA GLU A 160 10.65 -11.63 1.53
C GLU A 160 9.49 -12.30 2.27
N MET A 161 9.46 -12.22 3.59
CA MET A 161 8.34 -12.72 4.41
C MET A 161 7.01 -12.07 4.00
N MET A 162 6.96 -10.75 3.91
CA MET A 162 5.77 -10.01 3.50
C MET A 162 5.31 -10.38 2.08
N GLN A 163 6.24 -10.56 1.14
CA GLN A 163 5.94 -10.99 -0.23
C GLN A 163 5.32 -12.39 -0.26
N ASN A 164 5.83 -13.29 0.56
CA ASN A 164 5.42 -14.69 0.56
C ASN A 164 4.10 -14.91 1.30
N LYS A 165 3.91 -14.28 2.48
CA LYS A 165 2.78 -14.54 3.38
C LYS A 165 1.68 -13.47 3.33
N VAL A 166 2.02 -12.22 3.04
CA VAL A 166 1.08 -11.08 3.04
C VAL A 166 0.91 -10.47 1.63
N GLY A 167 1.46 -11.12 0.62
CA GLY A 167 1.46 -10.66 -0.77
C GLY A 167 0.08 -10.61 -1.43
N ILE A 168 0.04 -10.83 -2.75
CA ILE A 168 -1.19 -10.66 -3.57
C ILE A 168 -2.26 -11.71 -3.24
N ILE A 169 -1.87 -12.96 -2.99
CA ILE A 169 -2.77 -14.06 -2.59
C ILE A 169 -2.36 -14.50 -1.20
N ARG A 170 -3.32 -14.64 -0.31
CA ARG A 170 -3.14 -14.85 1.13
C ARG A 170 -4.02 -15.98 1.62
N THR A 171 -3.58 -16.65 2.65
CA THR A 171 -4.39 -17.58 3.43
C THR A 171 -4.41 -17.16 4.89
N LYS A 172 -5.37 -17.66 5.66
CA LYS A 172 -5.45 -17.41 7.10
C LYS A 172 -4.15 -17.81 7.81
N ASP A 173 -3.70 -19.03 7.55
CA ASP A 173 -2.54 -19.60 8.22
C ASP A 173 -1.26 -18.79 7.94
N GLU A 174 -1.03 -18.38 6.68
CA GLU A 174 0.09 -17.51 6.31
C GLU A 174 0.04 -16.15 7.01
N LEU A 175 -1.16 -15.56 7.12
CA LEU A 175 -1.32 -14.27 7.81
C LEU A 175 -1.09 -14.39 9.32
N GLU A 176 -1.54 -15.47 9.97
CA GLU A 176 -1.28 -15.75 11.39
C GLU A 176 0.21 -15.97 11.64
N GLU A 177 0.89 -16.75 10.82
CA GLU A 177 2.35 -16.92 10.89
C GLU A 177 3.09 -15.58 10.69
N ALA A 178 2.67 -14.77 9.73
CA ALA A 178 3.29 -13.47 9.47
C ALA A 178 3.19 -12.53 10.68
N LEU A 179 2.07 -12.52 11.42
CA LEU A 179 1.93 -11.72 12.64
C LEU A 179 2.93 -12.13 13.74
N VAL A 180 3.22 -13.43 13.87
CA VAL A 180 4.22 -13.93 14.81
C VAL A 180 5.62 -13.46 14.38
N GLU A 181 5.98 -13.62 13.12
CA GLU A 181 7.28 -13.21 12.59
C GLU A 181 7.48 -11.69 12.65
N LEU A 182 6.44 -10.89 12.39
CA LEU A 182 6.51 -9.43 12.50
C LEU A 182 6.85 -8.96 13.90
N SER A 183 6.39 -9.67 14.94
CA SER A 183 6.79 -9.39 16.31
C SER A 183 8.30 -9.59 16.55
N ASP A 184 8.89 -10.60 15.90
CA ASP A 184 10.33 -10.83 15.95
C ASP A 184 11.10 -9.80 15.13
N PHE A 185 10.66 -9.48 13.92
CA PHE A 185 11.26 -8.42 13.11
C PHE A 185 11.31 -7.09 13.83
N LYS A 186 10.26 -6.72 14.57
CA LYS A 186 10.26 -5.50 15.39
C LYS A 186 11.32 -5.51 16.48
N LYS A 187 11.49 -6.64 17.19
CA LYS A 187 12.54 -6.80 18.20
C LYS A 187 13.93 -6.70 17.59
N ARG A 188 14.16 -7.38 16.46
CA ARG A 188 15.42 -7.34 15.71
C ARG A 188 15.72 -5.93 15.21
N ALA A 189 14.72 -5.22 14.68
CA ALA A 189 14.84 -3.82 14.24
C ALA A 189 15.28 -2.91 15.38
N LEU A 190 14.64 -3.03 16.55
CA LEU A 190 15.02 -2.30 17.75
C LEU A 190 16.44 -2.63 18.23
N ALA A 191 16.93 -3.85 18.01
CA ALA A 191 18.26 -4.30 18.35
C ALA A 191 19.32 -4.07 17.26
N SER A 192 18.93 -3.65 16.07
CA SER A 192 19.82 -3.51 14.92
C SER A 192 20.92 -2.47 15.14
N PHE A 193 22.05 -2.66 14.41
CA PHE A 193 23.20 -1.78 14.50
C PHE A 193 23.67 -1.37 13.11
N PRO A 194 23.47 -0.10 12.73
CA PRO A 194 23.86 0.42 11.41
C PRO A 194 25.31 0.93 11.34
N GLY A 195 26.15 0.68 12.35
CA GLY A 195 27.43 1.32 12.51
C GLY A 195 27.32 2.65 13.26
N THR A 196 28.46 3.30 13.51
CA THR A 196 28.56 4.50 14.38
C THR A 196 28.61 5.83 13.60
N SER A 197 28.76 5.78 12.28
CA SER A 197 28.86 7.00 11.46
C SER A 197 27.54 7.77 11.44
N ARG A 198 27.63 9.10 11.60
CA ARG A 198 26.50 10.02 11.43
C ARG A 198 26.42 10.64 10.02
N ARG A 199 27.42 10.36 9.17
CA ARG A 199 27.49 10.92 7.81
C ARG A 199 27.39 9.80 6.80
N TYR A 200 26.54 9.98 5.77
CA TYR A 200 26.36 9.02 4.67
C TYR A 200 26.02 7.60 5.14
N ASN A 201 25.24 7.49 6.22
CA ASN A 201 24.82 6.22 6.80
C ASN A 201 23.36 5.90 6.47
N SER A 202 23.13 5.27 5.32
CA SER A 202 21.80 4.79 4.91
C SER A 202 21.23 3.74 5.87
N GLY A 203 22.11 2.92 6.48
CA GLY A 203 21.70 1.93 7.47
C GLY A 203 21.07 2.55 8.72
N TRP A 204 21.48 3.76 9.11
CA TRP A 204 20.85 4.47 10.22
C TRP A 204 19.38 4.81 9.91
N HIS A 205 19.12 5.38 8.74
CA HIS A 205 17.73 5.64 8.30
C HIS A 205 16.94 4.33 8.23
N GLN A 206 17.53 3.29 7.64
CA GLN A 206 16.89 1.99 7.52
C GLN A 206 16.57 1.35 8.89
N ALA A 207 17.44 1.51 9.90
CA ALA A 207 17.16 1.04 11.25
C ALA A 207 15.94 1.73 11.90
N LEU A 208 15.75 3.04 11.63
CA LEU A 208 14.59 3.79 12.09
C LEU A 208 13.32 3.41 11.29
N ASP A 209 13.46 3.28 9.98
CA ASP A 209 12.35 2.93 9.09
C ASP A 209 11.80 1.53 9.38
N LEU A 210 12.66 0.55 9.70
CA LEU A 210 12.26 -0.81 10.01
C LEU A 210 11.27 -0.92 11.18
N ILE A 211 11.41 -0.05 12.19
CA ILE A 211 10.48 -0.02 13.32
C ILE A 211 9.09 0.38 12.84
N ASN A 212 9.00 1.45 12.04
CA ASN A 212 7.75 1.94 11.48
C ASN A 212 7.16 0.94 10.46
N MET A 213 8.02 0.33 9.64
CA MET A 213 7.62 -0.70 8.67
C MET A 213 7.01 -1.91 9.39
N ALA A 214 7.58 -2.35 10.50
CA ALA A 214 7.04 -3.46 11.27
C ALA A 214 5.63 -3.12 11.80
N ASP A 215 5.41 -1.92 12.34
CA ASP A 215 4.11 -1.48 12.84
C ASP A 215 3.05 -1.39 11.72
N VAL A 216 3.41 -0.82 10.59
CA VAL A 216 2.51 -0.74 9.41
C VAL A 216 2.22 -2.15 8.87
N SER A 217 3.22 -3.03 8.83
CA SER A 217 3.05 -4.41 8.37
C SER A 217 2.12 -5.21 9.28
N VAL A 218 2.22 -5.04 10.60
CA VAL A 218 1.27 -5.63 11.57
C VAL A 218 -0.15 -5.13 11.29
N ALA A 219 -0.33 -3.82 11.11
CA ALA A 219 -1.64 -3.25 10.83
C ALA A 219 -2.24 -3.81 9.52
N CYS A 220 -1.44 -3.87 8.44
CA CYS A 220 -1.86 -4.43 7.14
C CYS A 220 -2.22 -5.92 7.26
N THR A 221 -1.40 -6.69 7.95
CA THR A 221 -1.60 -8.14 8.11
C THR A 221 -2.83 -8.43 8.96
N LEU A 222 -3.02 -7.71 10.07
CA LEU A 222 -4.18 -7.84 10.93
C LEU A 222 -5.48 -7.44 10.21
N ALA A 223 -5.46 -6.35 9.43
CA ALA A 223 -6.60 -5.96 8.61
C ALA A 223 -6.96 -7.02 7.56
N ALA A 224 -5.95 -7.61 6.92
CA ALA A 224 -6.12 -8.66 5.92
C ALA A 224 -6.64 -9.97 6.55
N LEU A 225 -6.14 -10.35 7.72
CA LEU A 225 -6.59 -11.53 8.47
C LEU A 225 -8.05 -11.38 8.91
N THR A 226 -8.40 -10.21 9.45
CA THR A 226 -9.75 -9.93 9.97
C THR A 226 -10.80 -9.87 8.86
N ARG A 227 -10.43 -9.47 7.63
CA ARG A 227 -11.38 -9.40 6.52
C ARG A 227 -11.55 -10.77 5.86
N GLU A 228 -12.66 -11.40 6.12
CA GLU A 228 -12.98 -12.78 5.69
C GLU A 228 -13.72 -12.79 4.34
N GLU A 229 -13.13 -12.17 3.32
CA GLU A 229 -13.61 -12.13 1.94
C GLU A 229 -12.46 -11.87 0.97
N SER A 230 -12.74 -11.93 -0.33
CA SER A 230 -11.88 -11.39 -1.39
C SER A 230 -12.57 -10.24 -2.09
N ARG A 231 -11.91 -9.04 -2.15
CA ARG A 231 -12.47 -7.84 -2.79
C ARG A 231 -11.38 -6.91 -3.32
N GLY A 232 -11.47 -6.56 -4.59
CA GLY A 232 -10.51 -5.64 -5.22
C GLY A 232 -9.08 -6.14 -5.19
N GLY A 233 -8.20 -5.43 -4.49
CA GLY A 233 -6.78 -5.81 -4.29
C GLY A 233 -6.56 -6.79 -3.14
N HIS A 234 -7.58 -7.06 -2.32
CA HIS A 234 -7.51 -8.03 -1.22
C HIS A 234 -7.99 -9.40 -1.71
N THR A 235 -7.08 -10.37 -1.76
CA THR A 235 -7.39 -11.73 -2.19
C THR A 235 -7.04 -12.74 -1.11
N ARG A 236 -8.04 -13.47 -0.65
CA ARG A 236 -7.96 -14.61 0.28
C ARG A 236 -8.26 -15.88 -0.48
N GLU A 237 -7.29 -16.80 -0.61
CA GLU A 237 -7.53 -18.09 -1.31
C GLU A 237 -8.51 -18.97 -0.57
N ASP A 238 -8.51 -18.89 0.77
CA ASP A 238 -9.43 -19.57 1.66
C ASP A 238 -10.84 -18.93 1.71
N MET A 239 -10.99 -17.68 1.26
CA MET A 239 -12.22 -16.89 1.20
C MET A 239 -12.36 -16.19 -0.17
N PRO A 240 -12.54 -16.94 -1.28
CA PRO A 240 -12.31 -16.42 -2.64
C PRO A 240 -13.43 -15.52 -3.19
N VAL A 241 -14.55 -15.39 -2.49
CA VAL A 241 -15.72 -14.62 -2.95
C VAL A 241 -15.91 -13.35 -2.13
N PRO A 242 -16.42 -12.25 -2.75
CA PRO A 242 -16.82 -11.08 -2.00
C PRO A 242 -18.09 -11.35 -1.18
N GLU A 243 -18.16 -10.73 -0.02
CA GLU A 243 -19.33 -10.78 0.86
C GLU A 243 -19.91 -9.36 1.02
N ASP A 244 -21.03 -9.08 0.36
CA ASP A 244 -21.58 -7.72 0.21
C ASP A 244 -22.42 -7.24 1.39
N GLU A 245 -23.05 -8.16 2.15
CA GLU A 245 -23.98 -7.77 3.21
C GLU A 245 -23.27 -7.23 4.45
N TYR A 246 -22.15 -7.79 4.81
CA TYR A 246 -21.35 -7.35 5.95
C TYR A 246 -20.05 -6.65 5.49
N TRP A 247 -19.13 -7.37 4.81
CA TRP A 247 -17.85 -6.81 4.43
C TRP A 247 -17.92 -5.72 3.35
N GLY A 248 -18.94 -5.77 2.50
CA GLY A 248 -19.24 -4.71 1.54
C GLY A 248 -19.64 -3.38 2.17
N LYS A 249 -20.00 -3.39 3.47
CA LYS A 249 -20.50 -2.24 4.23
C LYS A 249 -19.64 -1.90 5.45
N THR A 250 -18.47 -2.54 5.60
CA THR A 250 -17.68 -2.48 6.83
C THR A 250 -16.23 -2.09 6.56
N LEU A 251 -15.70 -1.21 7.41
CA LEU A 251 -14.28 -0.84 7.48
C LEU A 251 -13.61 -1.51 8.68
N ASN A 252 -12.34 -1.88 8.52
CA ASN A 252 -11.45 -2.24 9.62
C ASN A 252 -10.69 -1.00 10.06
N ILE A 253 -10.85 -0.59 11.32
CA ILE A 253 -10.11 0.50 11.95
C ILE A 253 -9.13 -0.09 12.94
N ILE A 254 -7.85 0.29 12.80
CA ILE A 254 -6.75 -0.22 13.63
C ILE A 254 -6.11 0.96 14.36
N TRP A 255 -5.80 0.75 15.63
CA TRP A 255 -5.07 1.73 16.44
C TRP A 255 -4.13 1.05 17.45
N MET A 256 -3.21 1.82 17.99
CA MET A 256 -2.34 1.40 19.07
C MET A 256 -2.88 1.91 20.40
N GLU A 257 -3.03 1.04 21.38
CA GLU A 257 -3.44 1.38 22.74
C GLU A 257 -2.57 0.62 23.73
N GLU A 258 -1.91 1.34 24.63
CA GLU A 258 -1.01 0.78 25.64
C GLU A 258 0.07 -0.17 25.08
N GLY A 259 0.54 0.08 23.86
CA GLY A 259 1.54 -0.75 23.17
C GLY A 259 0.98 -1.99 22.47
N GLU A 260 -0.33 -2.19 22.51
CA GLU A 260 -1.02 -3.27 21.82
C GLU A 260 -1.80 -2.75 20.61
N VAL A 261 -1.76 -3.51 19.52
CA VAL A 261 -2.56 -3.22 18.33
C VAL A 261 -3.99 -3.70 18.57
N LYS A 262 -4.94 -2.80 18.41
CA LYS A 262 -6.38 -3.05 18.52
C LYS A 262 -7.04 -2.89 17.16
N ILE A 263 -8.13 -3.60 16.94
CA ILE A 263 -8.95 -3.52 15.72
C ILE A 263 -10.43 -3.51 16.07
N ARG A 264 -11.20 -2.71 15.34
CA ARG A 264 -12.68 -2.76 15.36
C ARG A 264 -13.23 -2.62 13.95
N GLN A 265 -14.44 -3.07 13.76
CA GLN A 265 -15.22 -2.85 12.55
C GLN A 265 -16.14 -1.65 12.74
N GLU A 266 -16.20 -0.80 11.72
CA GLU A 266 -17.14 0.32 11.65
C GLU A 266 -17.95 0.24 10.34
N PRO A 267 -19.24 0.58 10.36
CA PRO A 267 -20.01 0.64 9.13
C PRO A 267 -19.51 1.77 8.23
N LEU A 268 -19.63 1.57 6.92
CA LEU A 268 -19.45 2.67 5.96
C LEU A 268 -20.55 3.71 6.17
N GLU A 269 -20.19 4.98 5.97
CA GLU A 269 -21.19 6.04 5.89
C GLU A 269 -22.19 5.77 4.76
N GLU A 270 -23.45 6.12 4.99
CA GLU A 270 -24.46 6.01 3.94
C GLU A 270 -24.10 6.88 2.74
N MET A 271 -24.17 6.27 1.56
CA MET A 271 -23.96 6.98 0.31
C MET A 271 -25.07 8.04 0.13
N ARG A 272 -24.70 9.24 -0.27
CA ARG A 272 -25.65 10.32 -0.61
C ARG A 272 -26.58 9.86 -1.75
N ASP A 273 -27.83 10.31 -1.71
CA ASP A 273 -28.86 9.88 -2.66
C ASP A 273 -28.54 10.30 -4.10
N ASP A 274 -27.96 11.49 -4.31
CA ASP A 274 -27.52 11.94 -5.64
C ASP A 274 -26.44 11.01 -6.27
N LEU A 275 -25.60 10.41 -5.44
CA LEU A 275 -24.60 9.41 -5.91
C LEU A 275 -25.23 8.04 -6.18
N LYS A 276 -26.23 7.65 -5.38
CA LYS A 276 -27.00 6.41 -5.64
C LYS A 276 -27.71 6.49 -6.99
N ASP A 277 -28.34 7.64 -7.29
CA ASP A 277 -29.01 7.90 -8.55
C ASP A 277 -28.06 7.88 -9.74
N ALA A 278 -26.90 8.55 -9.63
CA ALA A 278 -25.88 8.53 -10.68
C ALA A 278 -25.34 7.12 -10.96
N ILE A 279 -25.13 6.30 -9.93
CA ILE A 279 -24.71 4.90 -10.09
C ILE A 279 -25.79 4.07 -10.81
N LYS A 280 -27.06 4.30 -10.46
CA LYS A 280 -28.18 3.62 -11.11
C LYS A 280 -28.24 3.95 -12.59
N GLU A 281 -28.17 5.23 -12.97
CA GLU A 281 -28.14 5.66 -14.36
C GLU A 281 -27.01 5.00 -15.16
N VAL A 282 -25.81 4.93 -14.58
CA VAL A 282 -24.66 4.27 -15.24
C VAL A 282 -24.90 2.77 -15.41
N LYS A 283 -25.47 2.10 -14.40
CA LYS A 283 -25.78 0.66 -14.51
C LYS A 283 -26.84 0.39 -15.60
N ASP A 284 -27.85 1.22 -15.66
CA ASP A 284 -28.90 1.12 -16.69
C ASP A 284 -28.33 1.31 -18.10
N MET A 285 -27.47 2.32 -18.29
CA MET A 285 -26.75 2.54 -19.55
C MET A 285 -25.86 1.35 -19.97
N ILE A 286 -25.18 0.73 -19.01
CA ILE A 286 -24.34 -0.45 -19.28
C ILE A 286 -25.20 -1.64 -19.69
N ALA A 287 -26.32 -1.87 -19.01
CA ALA A 287 -27.26 -2.93 -19.35
C ALA A 287 -27.84 -2.76 -20.77
N GLU A 288 -28.28 -1.55 -21.12
CA GLU A 288 -28.77 -1.23 -22.47
C GLU A 288 -27.72 -1.46 -23.58
N ARG A 289 -26.45 -1.11 -23.30
CA ARG A 289 -25.35 -1.37 -24.26
C ARG A 289 -25.08 -2.84 -24.45
N ALA A 290 -25.12 -3.62 -23.35
CA ALA A 290 -24.91 -5.05 -23.42
C ALA A 290 -26.03 -5.74 -24.22
N GLU A 291 -27.28 -5.32 -24.04
CA GLU A 291 -28.43 -5.83 -24.79
C GLU A 291 -28.33 -5.51 -26.30
N LYS A 292 -27.91 -4.27 -26.64
CA LYS A 292 -27.71 -3.90 -28.06
C LYS A 292 -26.61 -4.73 -28.71
N GLN A 293 -25.47 -4.93 -28.03
CA GLN A 293 -24.38 -5.76 -28.57
C GLN A 293 -24.79 -7.24 -28.74
N ALA A 294 -25.60 -7.77 -27.83
CA ALA A 294 -26.15 -9.13 -27.95
C ALA A 294 -27.18 -9.26 -29.08
N GLY A 295 -27.91 -8.18 -29.40
CA GLY A 295 -28.85 -8.10 -30.54
C GLY A 295 -28.18 -8.04 -31.89
N ASP A 296 -27.06 -7.30 -31.99
CA ASP A 296 -26.30 -7.14 -33.25
C ASP A 296 -25.43 -8.37 -33.60
N SER A 297 -25.29 -9.32 -32.68
CA SER A 297 -24.53 -10.57 -32.86
C SER A 297 -25.39 -11.78 -33.30
N LYS A 298 -26.66 -11.55 -33.53
CA LYS A 298 -27.62 -12.53 -34.10
C LYS A 298 -27.94 -12.17 -35.54
#